data_47eb2eb2e3d92187ac05d06d8d9c4a01
#
_entry.id   47eb2eb2e3d92187ac05d06d8d9c4a01
#
_cell.length_a   1.000
_cell.length_b   1.000
_cell.length_c   1.000
_cell.angle_alpha   90.00
_cell.angle_beta   90.00
_cell.angle_gamma   90.00
#
_symmetry.space_group_name_H-M   'P 1'
#
loop_
_entity.id
_entity.type
_entity.pdbx_description
1 polymer ?
#
loop_
_entity_poly.entity_id
_entity_poly.type
_entity_poly.pdbx_seq_one_letter_code
_entity_poly.pdbx_strand_id
1 'polypeptide(L)'
;MDAVMRYQVADYLNTAKSGTEGFALMGVGFNTLDESPNAQKDSKTYINQKAQTSTIKGYQPAFAFDSDLIADEAAVMALYEIGRNQLTGADAERDYVRVELFKPVAETPNTFEARKFKVAVEVSSISGEGGGVMKVTGNL
;
A
#
# COMPACT_ATOMS: atom_id res chain seq x y z
N MET A 1 -21.23 -13.39 -13.62
CA MET A 1 -19.88 -12.86 -13.35
C MET A 1 -19.99 -11.79 -12.26
N ASP A 2 -19.28 -12.01 -11.17
CA ASP A 2 -19.33 -11.07 -10.03
C ASP A 2 -18.09 -10.19 -10.02
N ALA A 3 -18.29 -8.90 -10.23
CA ALA A 3 -17.20 -7.95 -10.18
C ALA A 3 -16.77 -7.71 -8.73
N VAL A 4 -15.46 -7.68 -8.49
CA VAL A 4 -14.92 -7.37 -7.18
C VAL A 4 -14.93 -5.85 -7.00
N MET A 5 -15.61 -5.40 -5.96
CA MET A 5 -15.72 -3.98 -5.65
C MET A 5 -14.58 -3.56 -4.70
N ARG A 6 -14.21 -2.28 -4.73
CA ARG A 6 -13.09 -1.78 -3.92
C ARG A 6 -13.30 -2.01 -2.42
N TYR A 7 -14.53 -1.92 -1.92
CA TYR A 7 -14.80 -2.14 -0.50
C TYR A 7 -14.58 -3.60 -0.06
N GLN A 8 -14.43 -4.53 -0.99
CA GLN A 8 -14.13 -5.94 -0.70
C GLN A 8 -12.63 -6.19 -0.46
N VAL A 9 -11.83 -5.15 -0.48
CA VAL A 9 -10.41 -5.20 -0.10
C VAL A 9 -10.22 -4.25 1.08
N ALA A 10 -9.75 -4.80 2.19
CA ALA A 10 -9.46 -4.02 3.39
C ALA A 10 -7.95 -3.87 3.54
N ASP A 11 -7.51 -2.68 3.88
CA ASP A 11 -6.10 -2.37 4.04
C ASP A 11 -5.84 -1.93 5.49
N TYR A 12 -4.74 -2.44 6.07
CA TYR A 12 -4.33 -2.11 7.44
C TYR A 12 -2.89 -1.68 7.44
N LEU A 13 -2.61 -0.61 8.16
CA LEU A 13 -1.25 -0.11 8.35
C LEU A 13 -0.89 -0.22 9.82
N ASN A 14 0.29 -0.78 10.11
CA ASN A 14 0.83 -0.73 11.46
C ASN A 14 1.30 0.70 11.75
N THR A 15 0.69 1.35 12.71
CA THR A 15 1.00 2.74 13.06
C THR A 15 2.28 2.85 13.89
N ALA A 16 2.77 1.72 14.44
CA ALA A 16 4.04 1.65 15.14
C ALA A 16 5.15 1.22 14.17
N LYS A 17 6.39 1.28 14.62
CA LYS A 17 7.53 0.80 13.82
C LYS A 17 7.39 -0.69 13.52
N SER A 18 7.97 -1.12 12.41
CA SER A 18 7.98 -2.51 11.99
C SER A 18 8.45 -3.43 13.13
N GLY A 19 7.72 -4.52 13.35
CA GLY A 19 7.99 -5.46 14.43
C GLY A 19 7.17 -5.24 15.72
N THR A 20 6.46 -4.12 15.83
CA THR A 20 5.56 -3.81 16.93
C THR A 20 4.13 -3.83 16.41
N GLU A 21 3.17 -4.31 17.20
CA GLU A 21 1.77 -4.36 16.76
C GLU A 21 1.04 -3.05 17.04
N GLY A 22 0.15 -2.67 16.13
CA GLY A 22 -0.63 -1.44 16.23
C GLY A 22 -1.35 -1.15 14.92
N PHE A 23 -1.99 -2.17 14.34
CA PHE A 23 -2.65 -2.03 13.04
C PHE A 23 -3.89 -1.17 13.11
N ALA A 24 -4.03 -0.27 12.15
CA ALA A 24 -5.19 0.59 11.99
C ALA A 24 -5.76 0.41 10.59
N LEU A 25 -7.09 0.44 10.47
CA LEU A 25 -7.77 0.32 9.17
C LEU A 25 -7.53 1.57 8.33
N MET A 26 -7.09 1.35 7.10
CA MET A 26 -6.90 2.40 6.11
C MET A 26 -8.17 2.54 5.28
N GLY A 27 -9.19 3.13 5.86
CA GLY A 27 -10.49 3.28 5.21
C GLY A 27 -10.92 4.73 5.14
N VAL A 28 -11.50 5.23 6.21
CA VAL A 28 -11.95 6.63 6.27
C VAL A 28 -10.76 7.57 6.08
N GLY A 29 -10.90 8.52 5.19
CA GLY A 29 -9.85 9.46 4.84
C GLY A 29 -9.07 9.07 3.60
N PHE A 30 -9.08 7.81 3.19
CA PHE A 30 -8.37 7.35 1.99
C PHE A 30 -9.28 7.40 0.77
N ASN A 31 -8.91 8.21 -0.21
CA ASN A 31 -9.61 8.32 -1.48
C ASN A 31 -9.17 7.23 -2.45
N THR A 32 -7.87 6.97 -2.51
CA THR A 32 -7.30 5.91 -3.34
C THR A 32 -6.16 5.23 -2.59
N LEU A 33 -6.00 3.95 -2.85
CA LEU A 33 -4.86 3.15 -2.40
C LEU A 33 -4.71 2.01 -3.40
N ASP A 34 -3.80 2.18 -4.34
CA ASP A 34 -3.68 1.31 -5.50
C ASP A 34 -2.40 0.47 -5.43
N GLU A 35 -2.54 -0.80 -5.76
CA GLU A 35 -1.41 -1.72 -5.83
C GLU A 35 -0.81 -1.73 -7.24
N SER A 36 0.50 -1.51 -7.33
CA SER A 36 1.27 -1.64 -8.55
C SER A 36 2.35 -2.70 -8.33
N PRO A 37 2.19 -3.92 -8.87
CA PRO A 37 3.18 -4.97 -8.63
C PRO A 37 4.57 -4.68 -9.17
N ASN A 38 4.69 -3.87 -10.21
CA ASN A 38 5.96 -3.47 -10.84
C ASN A 38 6.86 -4.66 -11.15
N ALA A 39 6.42 -5.50 -12.07
CA ALA A 39 7.20 -6.64 -12.51
C ALA A 39 8.52 -6.18 -13.14
N GLN A 40 9.61 -6.78 -12.68
CA GLN A 40 10.94 -6.52 -13.23
C GLN A 40 11.24 -7.54 -14.31
N LYS A 41 11.47 -7.07 -15.52
CA LYS A 41 11.62 -7.89 -16.69
C LYS A 41 13.07 -7.89 -17.18
N ASP A 42 13.55 -9.06 -17.55
CA ASP A 42 14.84 -9.23 -18.20
C ASP A 42 14.60 -9.74 -19.63
N SER A 43 15.15 -9.04 -20.60
CA SER A 43 14.96 -9.37 -22.02
C SER A 43 16.30 -9.74 -22.64
N LYS A 44 16.28 -10.80 -23.45
CA LYS A 44 17.49 -11.31 -24.08
C LYS A 44 17.17 -11.89 -25.45
N THR A 45 18.07 -11.67 -26.40
CA THR A 45 17.97 -12.26 -27.74
C THR A 45 19.16 -13.18 -27.96
N TYR A 46 18.88 -14.46 -28.13
CA TYR A 46 19.92 -15.44 -28.47
C TYR A 46 20.25 -15.41 -29.96
N ILE A 47 21.43 -15.94 -30.31
CA ILE A 47 21.95 -15.86 -31.69
C ILE A 47 21.07 -16.56 -32.72
N ASN A 48 20.23 -17.50 -32.31
CA ASN A 48 19.33 -18.25 -33.18
C ASN A 48 17.90 -17.74 -33.18
N GLN A 49 17.66 -16.54 -32.60
CA GLN A 49 16.32 -15.97 -32.47
C GLN A 49 16.20 -14.65 -33.20
N LYS A 50 15.03 -14.41 -33.79
CA LYS A 50 14.69 -13.12 -34.40
C LYS A 50 14.07 -12.17 -33.38
N ALA A 51 13.38 -12.72 -32.36
CA ALA A 51 12.65 -11.95 -31.35
C ALA A 51 13.29 -12.12 -29.98
N GLN A 52 13.12 -11.13 -29.14
CA GLN A 52 13.58 -11.18 -27.76
C GLN A 52 12.78 -12.16 -26.93
N THR A 53 13.48 -12.86 -26.06
CA THR A 53 12.85 -13.66 -24.99
C THR A 53 12.82 -12.82 -23.72
N SER A 54 11.64 -12.70 -23.12
CA SER A 54 11.45 -11.91 -21.89
C SER A 54 11.09 -12.80 -20.73
N THR A 55 11.74 -12.57 -19.61
CA THR A 55 11.52 -13.31 -18.37
C THR A 55 11.26 -12.32 -17.24
N ILE A 56 10.27 -12.61 -16.40
CA ILE A 56 10.01 -11.82 -15.20
C ILE A 56 10.94 -12.30 -14.10
N LYS A 57 11.89 -11.47 -13.69
CA LYS A 57 12.89 -11.86 -12.68
C LYS A 57 12.48 -11.50 -11.25
N GLY A 58 11.44 -10.71 -11.08
CA GLY A 58 10.98 -10.35 -9.74
C GLY A 58 9.95 -9.24 -9.78
N TYR A 59 9.54 -8.81 -8.60
CA TYR A 59 8.54 -7.74 -8.43
C TYR A 59 9.03 -6.74 -7.41
N GLN A 60 8.67 -5.48 -7.62
CA GLN A 60 8.95 -4.40 -6.67
C GLN A 60 7.62 -3.66 -6.44
N PRO A 61 6.73 -4.24 -5.62
CA PRO A 61 5.40 -3.67 -5.45
C PRO A 61 5.44 -2.29 -4.80
N ALA A 62 4.51 -1.46 -5.22
CA ALA A 62 4.31 -0.13 -4.65
C ALA A 62 2.81 0.11 -4.49
N PHE A 63 2.44 0.89 -3.48
CA PHE A 63 1.05 1.21 -3.17
C PHE A 63 0.91 2.72 -3.10
N ALA A 64 0.35 3.31 -4.15
CA ALA A 64 0.11 4.75 -4.19
C ALA A 64 -1.13 5.09 -3.38
N PHE A 65 -1.05 6.11 -2.54
CA PHE A 65 -2.19 6.53 -1.73
C PHE A 65 -2.48 8.03 -1.89
N ASP A 66 -3.75 8.37 -1.79
CA ASP A 66 -4.26 9.73 -1.70
C ASP A 66 -5.24 9.76 -0.54
N SER A 67 -4.95 10.57 0.45
CA SER A 67 -5.77 10.62 1.67
C SER A 67 -6.05 12.05 2.10
N ASP A 68 -7.22 12.24 2.71
CA ASP A 68 -7.57 13.47 3.40
C ASP A 68 -7.00 13.40 4.82
N LEU A 69 -6.45 14.51 5.30
CA LEU A 69 -5.90 14.57 6.66
C LEU A 69 -7.05 14.68 7.66
N ILE A 70 -7.33 13.59 8.35
CA ILE A 70 -8.39 13.50 9.36
C ILE A 70 -7.76 13.16 10.70
N ALA A 71 -7.87 14.06 11.67
CA ALA A 71 -7.16 13.96 12.94
C ALA A 71 -7.55 12.74 13.78
N ASP A 72 -8.78 12.25 13.61
CA ASP A 72 -9.27 11.10 14.37
C ASP A 72 -8.91 9.74 13.76
N GLU A 73 -8.31 9.73 12.57
CA GLU A 73 -7.95 8.50 11.87
C GLU A 73 -6.47 8.15 12.09
N ALA A 74 -6.23 7.06 12.81
CA ALA A 74 -4.88 6.66 13.22
C ALA A 74 -3.95 6.40 12.03
N ALA A 75 -4.44 5.73 10.98
CA ALA A 75 -3.63 5.40 9.82
C ALA A 75 -3.18 6.66 9.06
N VAL A 76 -4.09 7.59 8.83
CA VAL A 76 -3.78 8.86 8.15
C VAL A 76 -2.77 9.67 8.97
N MET A 77 -2.99 9.73 10.28
CA MET A 77 -2.09 10.48 11.17
C MET A 77 -0.71 9.86 11.25
N ALA A 78 -0.62 8.52 11.19
CA ALA A 78 0.68 7.84 11.16
C ALA A 78 1.48 8.22 9.92
N LEU A 79 0.83 8.24 8.75
CA LEU A 79 1.48 8.66 7.50
C LEU A 79 1.89 10.13 7.54
N TYR A 80 1.02 10.97 8.06
CA TYR A 80 1.29 12.41 8.21
C TYR A 80 2.52 12.65 9.08
N GLU A 81 2.61 11.96 10.23
CA GLU A 81 3.74 12.11 11.15
C GLU A 81 5.07 11.70 10.53
N ILE A 82 5.08 10.65 9.72
CA ILE A 82 6.28 10.23 9.00
C ILE A 82 6.75 11.34 8.06
N GLY A 83 5.85 11.93 7.31
CA GLY A 83 6.18 13.03 6.38
C GLY A 83 6.58 14.31 7.09
N ARG A 84 5.84 14.68 8.15
CA ARG A 84 6.11 15.89 8.92
C ARG A 84 7.48 15.86 9.59
N ASN A 85 7.84 14.71 10.16
CA ASN A 85 9.10 14.58 10.88
C ASN A 85 10.25 14.15 9.98
N GLN A 86 10.00 13.97 8.68
CA GLN A 86 10.99 13.59 7.67
C GLN A 86 11.77 12.33 8.07
N LEU A 87 11.04 11.31 8.52
CA LEU A 87 11.64 10.06 8.97
C LEU A 87 12.29 9.31 7.81
N THR A 88 13.38 8.63 8.09
CA THR A 88 14.15 7.89 7.11
C THR A 88 14.54 6.51 7.64
N GLY A 89 14.96 5.62 6.72
CA GLY A 89 15.42 4.28 7.07
C GLY A 89 14.37 3.48 7.82
N ALA A 90 14.78 2.82 8.89
CA ALA A 90 13.88 1.98 9.69
C ALA A 90 12.74 2.76 10.34
N ASP A 91 12.92 4.05 10.61
CA ASP A 91 11.89 4.89 11.19
C ASP A 91 10.74 5.17 10.22
N ALA A 92 10.98 5.04 8.93
CA ALA A 92 9.96 5.22 7.88
C ALA A 92 9.36 3.89 7.42
N GLU A 93 9.78 2.76 8.01
CA GLU A 93 9.27 1.45 7.64
C GLU A 93 8.07 1.07 8.50
N ARG A 94 7.05 0.50 7.86
CA ARG A 94 5.84 0.04 8.53
C ARG A 94 5.39 -1.28 7.92
N ASP A 95 4.63 -2.06 8.70
CA ASP A 95 3.99 -3.26 8.18
C ASP A 95 2.63 -2.89 7.60
N TYR A 96 2.35 -3.40 6.43
CA TYR A 96 1.10 -3.16 5.70
C TYR A 96 0.46 -4.50 5.37
N VAL A 97 -0.83 -4.63 5.65
CA VAL A 97 -1.60 -5.85 5.37
C VAL A 97 -2.76 -5.50 4.45
N ARG A 98 -2.86 -6.25 3.35
CA ARG A 98 -3.98 -6.13 2.43
C ARG A 98 -4.81 -7.40 2.50
N VAL A 99 -6.06 -7.26 2.95
CA VAL A 99 -6.98 -8.38 3.16
C VAL A 99 -7.98 -8.43 2.01
N GLU A 100 -8.09 -9.59 1.39
CA GLU A 100 -8.99 -9.82 0.27
C GLU A 100 -10.29 -10.45 0.79
N LEU A 101 -11.30 -9.62 1.09
CA LEU A 101 -12.57 -10.07 1.66
C LEU A 101 -13.39 -10.92 0.70
N PHE A 102 -13.06 -10.89 -0.58
CA PHE A 102 -13.72 -11.73 -1.59
C PHE A 102 -13.09 -13.13 -1.69
N LYS A 103 -12.07 -13.42 -0.89
CA LYS A 103 -11.41 -14.74 -0.86
C LYS A 103 -11.45 -15.33 0.54
N PRO A 104 -12.60 -15.87 0.97
CA PRO A 104 -12.68 -16.50 2.29
C PRO A 104 -11.90 -17.82 2.31
N VAL A 105 -11.31 -18.11 3.46
CA VAL A 105 -10.66 -19.40 3.69
C VAL A 105 -11.73 -20.45 3.95
N ALA A 106 -11.77 -21.49 3.11
CA ALA A 106 -12.90 -22.43 3.04
C ALA A 106 -13.17 -23.19 4.34
N GLU A 107 -12.14 -23.51 5.11
CA GLU A 107 -12.27 -24.35 6.31
C GLU A 107 -12.37 -23.57 7.61
N THR A 108 -12.18 -22.26 7.56
CA THR A 108 -12.14 -21.40 8.75
C THR A 108 -13.14 -20.26 8.59
N PRO A 109 -14.27 -20.26 9.33
CA PRO A 109 -15.25 -19.17 9.22
C PRO A 109 -14.65 -17.82 9.63
N ASN A 110 -15.11 -16.77 8.97
CA ASN A 110 -14.68 -15.38 9.23
C ASN A 110 -13.18 -15.12 9.01
N THR A 111 -12.54 -15.95 8.18
CA THR A 111 -11.12 -15.82 7.85
C THR A 111 -10.96 -15.60 6.36
N PHE A 112 -10.13 -14.63 5.99
CA PHE A 112 -9.91 -14.24 4.61
C PHE A 112 -8.44 -14.28 4.27
N GLU A 113 -8.13 -14.46 2.98
CA GLU A 113 -6.75 -14.41 2.51
C GLU A 113 -6.20 -12.98 2.61
N ALA A 114 -4.98 -12.86 3.06
CA ALA A 114 -4.31 -11.58 3.22
C ALA A 114 -2.84 -11.68 2.83
N ARG A 115 -2.27 -10.54 2.45
CA ARG A 115 -0.85 -10.43 2.16
C ARG A 115 -0.25 -9.37 3.07
N LYS A 116 0.88 -9.68 3.68
CA LYS A 116 1.60 -8.76 4.55
C LYS A 116 2.87 -8.28 3.86
N PHE A 117 3.08 -6.99 3.88
CA PHE A 117 4.24 -6.34 3.28
C PHE A 117 4.95 -5.49 4.31
N LYS A 118 6.27 -5.45 4.22
CA LYS A 118 7.06 -4.45 4.93
C LYS A 118 7.33 -3.33 3.93
N VAL A 119 6.82 -2.14 4.21
CA VAL A 119 6.86 -1.02 3.28
C VAL A 119 7.67 0.13 3.84
N ALA A 120 8.37 0.82 2.95
CA ALA A 120 8.97 2.11 3.26
C ALA A 120 7.95 3.18 2.88
N VAL A 121 7.56 4.00 3.83
CA VAL A 121 6.56 5.03 3.61
C VAL A 121 7.20 6.27 3.01
N GLU A 122 6.75 6.64 1.81
CA GLU A 122 7.18 7.86 1.13
C GLU A 122 6.01 8.82 1.09
N VAL A 123 6.14 9.93 1.79
CA VAL A 123 5.13 11.01 1.74
C VAL A 123 5.61 12.05 0.74
N SER A 124 4.92 12.12 -0.40
CA SER A 124 5.30 13.01 -1.49
C SER A 124 4.79 14.43 -1.30
N SER A 125 3.62 14.59 -0.67
CA SER A 125 2.97 15.88 -0.55
C SER A 125 2.07 15.94 0.66
N ILE A 126 2.14 17.05 1.38
CA ILE A 126 1.18 17.45 2.40
C ILE A 126 0.64 18.79 1.91
N SER A 127 -0.58 18.80 1.39
CA SER A 127 -1.12 19.94 0.66
C SER A 127 -2.50 20.33 1.14
N GLY A 128 -2.93 21.53 0.77
CA GLY A 128 -4.27 22.03 1.07
C GLY A 128 -4.50 23.37 0.42
N GLU A 129 -5.76 23.61 0.06
CA GLU A 129 -6.20 24.89 -0.50
C GLU A 129 -7.01 25.66 0.53
N GLY A 130 -7.08 26.97 0.40
CA GLY A 130 -7.92 27.79 1.25
C GLY A 130 -9.39 27.35 1.16
N GLY A 131 -10.00 27.03 2.30
CA GLY A 131 -11.36 26.50 2.36
C GLY A 131 -11.48 25.01 2.08
N GLY A 132 -10.39 24.33 1.72
CA GLY A 132 -10.38 22.90 1.44
C GLY A 132 -9.81 22.07 2.58
N VAL A 133 -9.91 20.76 2.43
CA VAL A 133 -9.34 19.77 3.37
C VAL A 133 -7.88 19.54 3.03
N MET A 134 -7.02 19.48 4.05
CA MET A 134 -5.62 19.10 3.88
C MET A 134 -5.50 17.66 3.41
N LYS A 135 -4.51 17.38 2.56
CA LYS A 135 -4.29 16.06 1.99
C LYS A 135 -2.86 15.59 2.20
N VAL A 136 -2.71 14.26 2.33
CA VAL A 136 -1.42 13.60 2.40
C VAL A 136 -1.39 12.56 1.27
N THR A 137 -0.39 12.66 0.41
CA THR A 137 -0.23 11.75 -0.73
C THR A 137 1.17 11.18 -0.78
N GLY A 138 1.30 9.97 -1.32
CA GLY A 138 2.60 9.33 -1.46
C GLY A 138 2.49 7.88 -1.88
N ASN A 139 3.50 7.11 -1.51
CA ASN A 139 3.62 5.69 -1.84
C ASN A 139 4.09 4.88 -0.63
N LEU A 140 3.70 3.62 -0.63
CA LEU A 140 4.16 2.62 0.34
C LEU A 140 5.12 1.63 -0.31
#